data_a2034cf085a94d5f36803fa3de187538
#
_entry.id   a2034cf085a94d5f36803fa3de187538
#
_cell.length_a   1.000
_cell.length_b   1.000
_cell.length_c   1.000
_cell.angle_alpha   90.00
_cell.angle_beta   90.00
_cell.angle_gamma   90.00
#
_symmetry.space_group_name_H-M   'P 1'
#
loop_
_entity.id
_entity.type
_entity.pdbx_description
1 polymer ?
#
loop_
_entity_poly.entity_id
_entity_poly.type
_entity_poly.pdbx_seq_one_letter_code
_entity_poly.pdbx_strand_id
1 'polypeptide(L)'
;CPNGVFDLEDKLLIGNNAIRSDEALHSFLLTMKDLHFKRHWWPGNYASNLSPHFYTLACDFVKSLTIIESDSYWYYQQNLSTLKSFFNLLLRVASKAHISPKNAILLNYHPMLLAIPTHEEFYKNAKLFIYACLNEMGLDDHSLLIDQLMLPHNLWRMGNYFNDDTYAIVVDRDPRDVFILNKYYWHPANQAVPFPLDVTSFCSYYRAMRESVKPYANNHIID
;
A
#
# COMPACT_ATOMS: atom_id res chain seq x y z
N CYS A 1 2.60 -3.42 3.95
CA CYS A 1 2.64 -3.60 2.49
C CYS A 1 3.32 -2.38 1.87
N PRO A 2 4.37 -2.53 1.06
CA PRO A 2 4.90 -1.43 0.26
C PRO A 2 3.77 -0.81 -0.55
N ASN A 3 3.74 0.53 -0.65
CA ASN A 3 2.65 1.31 -1.24
C ASN A 3 1.27 1.10 -0.57
N GLY A 4 1.22 0.70 0.70
CA GLY A 4 0.00 0.71 1.51
C GLY A 4 -0.33 2.09 2.08
N VAL A 5 -1.30 2.14 3.00
CA VAL A 5 -1.77 3.40 3.59
C VAL A 5 -0.65 4.17 4.32
N PHE A 6 0.23 3.48 5.05
CA PHE A 6 1.34 4.13 5.77
C PHE A 6 2.42 4.69 4.83
N ASP A 7 2.69 4.00 3.72
CA ASP A 7 3.60 4.51 2.70
C ASP A 7 3.00 5.73 1.96
N LEU A 8 1.68 5.70 1.75
CA LEU A 8 0.94 6.82 1.20
C LEU A 8 0.97 8.03 2.16
N GLU A 9 0.82 7.80 3.49
CA GLU A 9 0.99 8.82 4.52
C GLU A 9 2.36 9.50 4.41
N ASP A 10 3.42 8.69 4.41
CA ASP A 10 4.80 9.21 4.35
C ASP A 10 5.05 10.03 3.07
N LYS A 11 4.50 9.58 1.94
CA LYS A 11 4.62 10.29 0.65
C LYS A 11 3.82 11.58 0.59
N LEU A 12 2.61 11.60 1.13
CA LEU A 12 1.72 12.76 1.04
C LEU A 12 1.96 13.79 2.15
N LEU A 13 2.31 13.36 3.37
CA LEU A 13 2.44 14.28 4.50
C LEU A 13 3.88 14.76 4.72
N ILE A 14 4.90 13.93 4.44
CA ILE A 14 6.30 14.28 4.68
C ILE A 14 6.97 14.80 3.42
N GLY A 15 6.82 14.09 2.30
CA GLY A 15 7.49 14.41 1.04
C GLY A 15 6.65 15.21 0.05
N ASN A 16 5.68 15.97 0.54
CA ASN A 16 4.58 16.47 -0.25
C ASN A 16 4.97 17.49 -1.33
N ASN A 17 4.76 17.11 -2.59
CA ASN A 17 4.67 18.02 -3.73
C ASN A 17 3.73 17.41 -4.80
N ALA A 18 3.27 18.25 -5.73
CA ALA A 18 2.28 17.85 -6.73
C ALA A 18 2.68 16.60 -7.53
N ILE A 19 3.96 16.49 -7.92
CA ILE A 19 4.47 15.35 -8.70
C ILE A 19 4.45 14.07 -7.86
N ARG A 20 4.89 14.15 -6.60
CA ARG A 20 4.90 12.99 -5.70
C ARG A 20 3.52 12.54 -5.30
N SER A 21 2.57 13.46 -5.15
CA SER A 21 1.19 13.08 -4.84
C SER A 21 0.58 12.24 -5.95
N ASP A 22 0.77 12.63 -7.20
CA ASP A 22 0.29 11.89 -8.36
C ASP A 22 0.86 10.46 -8.41
N GLU A 23 2.19 10.34 -8.32
CA GLU A 23 2.85 9.03 -8.27
C GLU A 23 2.39 8.19 -7.08
N ALA A 24 2.28 8.79 -5.90
CA ALA A 24 1.90 8.08 -4.68
C ALA A 24 0.49 7.50 -4.77
N LEU A 25 -0.48 8.30 -5.27
CA LEU A 25 -1.86 7.87 -5.43
C LEU A 25 -1.99 6.75 -6.48
N HIS A 26 -1.31 6.88 -7.61
CA HIS A 26 -1.33 5.84 -8.64
C HIS A 26 -0.63 4.55 -8.18
N SER A 27 0.49 4.65 -7.49
CA SER A 27 1.18 3.49 -6.91
C SER A 27 0.33 2.78 -5.87
N PHE A 28 -0.36 3.54 -5.02
CA PHE A 28 -1.32 3.00 -4.06
C PHE A 28 -2.45 2.25 -4.78
N LEU A 29 -3.13 2.88 -5.73
CA LEU A 29 -4.22 2.26 -6.49
C LEU A 29 -3.78 1.00 -7.24
N LEU A 30 -2.59 1.02 -7.84
CA LEU A 30 -2.04 -0.15 -8.52
C LEU A 30 -1.83 -1.32 -7.53
N THR A 31 -1.30 -1.02 -6.36
CA THR A 31 -1.11 -2.02 -5.30
C THR A 31 -2.46 -2.56 -4.78
N MET A 32 -3.44 -1.69 -4.53
CA MET A 32 -4.79 -2.11 -4.11
C MET A 32 -5.47 -2.96 -5.19
N LYS A 33 -5.30 -2.61 -6.45
CA LYS A 33 -5.79 -3.40 -7.58
C LYS A 33 -5.14 -4.79 -7.65
N ASP A 34 -3.84 -4.86 -7.43
CA ASP A 34 -3.11 -6.12 -7.42
C ASP A 34 -3.57 -7.01 -6.25
N LEU A 35 -3.72 -6.46 -5.06
CA LEU A 35 -4.26 -7.17 -3.89
C LEU A 35 -5.69 -7.67 -4.13
N HIS A 36 -6.51 -6.90 -4.82
CA HIS A 36 -7.89 -7.25 -5.11
C HIS A 36 -8.02 -8.40 -6.11
N PHE A 37 -7.28 -8.34 -7.23
CA PHE A 37 -7.50 -9.25 -8.38
C PHE A 37 -6.51 -10.40 -8.47
N LYS A 38 -5.26 -10.23 -8.00
CA LYS A 38 -4.25 -11.28 -8.11
C LYS A 38 -4.39 -12.32 -7.02
N ARG A 39 -4.43 -13.58 -7.41
CA ARG A 39 -4.41 -14.72 -6.50
C ARG A 39 -2.96 -14.99 -6.06
N HIS A 40 -2.52 -14.29 -5.04
CA HIS A 40 -1.29 -14.63 -4.35
C HIS A 40 -1.59 -15.54 -3.16
N TRP A 41 -0.63 -16.36 -2.77
CA TRP A 41 -0.82 -17.34 -1.70
C TRP A 41 -1.18 -16.70 -0.37
N TRP A 42 -0.80 -15.46 -0.11
CA TRP A 42 -1.02 -14.80 1.16
C TRP A 42 -1.56 -13.37 1.03
N PRO A 43 -0.83 -12.40 0.42
CA PRO A 43 -1.35 -11.05 0.27
C PRO A 43 -2.07 -10.92 -1.06
N GLY A 44 -3.28 -11.33 -1.17
CA GLY A 44 -4.01 -11.16 -2.42
C GLY A 44 -5.38 -11.79 -2.41
N ASN A 45 -6.07 -11.69 -3.54
CA ASN A 45 -7.44 -12.14 -3.69
C ASN A 45 -8.40 -11.49 -2.66
N TYR A 46 -8.18 -10.20 -2.38
CA TYR A 46 -9.01 -9.45 -1.41
C TYR A 46 -10.46 -9.34 -1.86
N ALA A 47 -10.72 -9.45 -3.17
CA ALA A 47 -12.08 -9.54 -3.68
C ALA A 47 -12.88 -10.71 -3.07
N SER A 48 -12.20 -11.83 -2.78
CA SER A 48 -12.83 -13.02 -2.19
C SER A 48 -12.64 -13.11 -0.67
N ASN A 49 -11.49 -12.69 -0.17
CA ASN A 49 -11.12 -12.91 1.23
C ASN A 49 -11.54 -11.77 2.15
N LEU A 50 -11.72 -10.56 1.61
CA LEU A 50 -12.14 -9.39 2.37
C LEU A 50 -13.48 -8.90 1.87
N SER A 51 -13.55 -8.35 0.66
CA SER A 51 -14.79 -7.86 0.07
C SER A 51 -14.67 -7.68 -1.44
N PRO A 52 -15.72 -7.98 -2.22
CA PRO A 52 -15.77 -7.64 -3.64
C PRO A 52 -15.71 -6.12 -3.89
N HIS A 53 -15.95 -5.30 -2.86
CA HIS A 53 -15.92 -3.83 -2.94
C HIS A 53 -14.56 -3.23 -2.56
N PHE A 54 -13.60 -4.01 -2.09
CA PHE A 54 -12.30 -3.51 -1.59
C PHE A 54 -11.62 -2.51 -2.53
N TYR A 55 -11.53 -2.81 -3.83
CA TYR A 55 -10.89 -1.89 -4.77
C TYR A 55 -11.71 -0.61 -4.99
N THR A 56 -13.02 -0.69 -4.96
CA THR A 56 -13.91 0.49 -5.01
C THR A 56 -13.69 1.39 -3.81
N LEU A 57 -13.63 0.81 -2.60
CA LEU A 57 -13.32 1.56 -1.37
C LEU A 57 -11.95 2.26 -1.46
N ALA A 58 -10.95 1.60 -2.03
CA ALA A 58 -9.63 2.20 -2.27
C ALA A 58 -9.67 3.36 -3.27
N CYS A 59 -10.48 3.24 -4.33
CA CYS A 59 -10.70 4.33 -5.29
C CYS A 59 -11.40 5.53 -4.64
N ASP A 60 -12.42 5.28 -3.83
CA ASP A 60 -13.15 6.32 -3.10
C ASP A 60 -12.26 7.03 -2.09
N PHE A 61 -11.38 6.30 -1.40
CA PHE A 61 -10.38 6.88 -0.52
C PHE A 61 -9.43 7.81 -1.27
N VAL A 62 -8.86 7.37 -2.41
CA VAL A 62 -8.00 8.22 -3.22
C VAL A 62 -8.76 9.45 -3.72
N LYS A 63 -10.01 9.27 -4.17
CA LYS A 63 -10.86 10.38 -4.61
C LYS A 63 -11.11 11.39 -3.50
N SER A 64 -11.30 10.94 -2.25
CA SER A 64 -11.50 11.83 -1.10
C SER A 64 -10.27 12.68 -0.76
N LEU A 65 -9.06 12.23 -1.13
CA LEU A 65 -7.80 12.96 -0.96
C LEU A 65 -7.49 13.87 -2.16
N THR A 66 -8.08 13.60 -3.32
CA THR A 66 -7.75 14.29 -4.59
C THR A 66 -8.46 15.62 -4.64
N ILE A 67 -7.69 16.70 -4.81
CA ILE A 67 -8.20 18.07 -4.96
C ILE A 67 -8.49 18.35 -6.43
N ILE A 68 -7.62 17.90 -7.34
CA ILE A 68 -7.71 18.14 -8.76
C ILE A 68 -7.44 16.82 -9.49
N GLU A 69 -8.33 16.51 -10.44
CA GLU A 69 -8.10 15.50 -11.45
C GLU A 69 -8.00 16.20 -12.80
N SER A 70 -6.93 15.96 -13.54
CA SER A 70 -6.67 16.62 -14.81
C SER A 70 -6.35 15.61 -15.91
N ASP A 71 -6.81 15.88 -17.12
CA ASP A 71 -6.43 15.10 -18.31
C ASP A 71 -4.95 15.24 -18.70
N SER A 72 -4.21 16.10 -18.01
CA SER A 72 -2.76 16.19 -18.10
C SER A 72 -2.09 15.02 -17.40
N TYR A 73 -0.88 14.69 -17.82
CA TYR A 73 -0.08 13.63 -17.21
C TYR A 73 1.41 13.99 -17.27
N TRP A 74 2.16 13.42 -16.30
CA TRP A 74 3.60 13.57 -16.26
C TRP A 74 4.27 12.56 -17.20
N TYR A 75 5.41 12.93 -17.79
CA TYR A 75 6.11 12.08 -18.76
C TYR A 75 6.55 10.72 -18.17
N TYR A 76 6.80 10.62 -16.87
CA TYR A 76 7.21 9.37 -16.21
C TYR A 76 6.06 8.37 -16.03
N GLN A 77 4.80 8.81 -16.16
CA GLN A 77 3.66 7.89 -16.23
C GLN A 77 3.63 7.11 -17.55
N GLN A 78 4.53 7.44 -18.47
CA GLN A 78 4.67 6.80 -19.75
C GLN A 78 5.43 5.46 -19.70
N ASN A 79 5.35 4.70 -18.61
CA ASN A 79 5.91 3.35 -18.51
C ASN A 79 5.11 2.37 -19.39
N LEU A 80 5.30 2.54 -20.70
CA LEU A 80 4.68 1.68 -21.69
C LEU A 80 5.58 0.49 -21.98
N SER A 81 4.99 -0.68 -22.14
CA SER A 81 5.71 -1.82 -22.73
C SER A 81 6.20 -1.46 -24.14
N THR A 82 7.25 -2.12 -24.60
CA THR A 82 7.85 -1.87 -25.91
C THR A 82 6.81 -1.90 -27.05
N LEU A 83 5.88 -2.86 -27.00
CA LEU A 83 4.78 -2.97 -27.98
C LEU A 83 3.84 -1.76 -27.92
N LYS A 84 3.44 -1.33 -26.71
CA LYS A 84 2.57 -0.16 -26.56
C LYS A 84 3.27 1.13 -26.99
N SER A 85 4.56 1.26 -26.72
CA SER A 85 5.38 2.39 -27.18
C SER A 85 5.42 2.46 -28.70
N PHE A 86 5.55 1.31 -29.37
CA PHE A 86 5.51 1.23 -30.83
C PHE A 86 4.14 1.65 -31.39
N PHE A 87 3.04 1.15 -30.82
CA PHE A 87 1.69 1.58 -31.22
C PHE A 87 1.46 3.07 -30.99
N ASN A 88 1.94 3.63 -29.90
CA ASN A 88 1.86 5.08 -29.66
C ASN A 88 2.67 5.89 -30.68
N LEU A 89 3.83 5.37 -31.12
CA LEU A 89 4.58 6.00 -32.19
C LEU A 89 3.77 6.02 -33.49
N LEU A 90 3.16 4.91 -33.87
CA LEU A 90 2.29 4.84 -35.05
C LEU A 90 1.10 5.81 -34.96
N LEU A 91 0.45 5.87 -33.79
CA LEU A 91 -0.66 6.82 -33.58
C LEU A 91 -0.20 8.30 -33.70
N ARG A 92 0.99 8.61 -33.17
CA ARG A 92 1.57 9.96 -33.32
C ARG A 92 1.85 10.33 -34.78
N VAL A 93 2.38 9.38 -35.56
CA VAL A 93 2.61 9.57 -36.99
C VAL A 93 1.28 9.74 -37.75
N ALA A 94 0.30 8.90 -37.50
CA ALA A 94 -1.02 8.98 -38.07
C ALA A 94 -1.75 10.31 -37.75
N SER A 95 -1.60 10.77 -36.49
CA SER A 95 -2.14 12.05 -36.06
C SER A 95 -1.49 13.26 -36.77
N LYS A 96 -0.16 13.22 -36.97
CA LYS A 96 0.56 14.23 -37.71
C LYS A 96 0.17 14.25 -39.22
N ALA A 97 -0.14 13.10 -39.77
CA ALA A 97 -0.63 12.94 -41.15
C ALA A 97 -2.12 13.25 -41.32
N HIS A 98 -2.80 13.73 -40.27
CA HIS A 98 -4.26 13.99 -40.25
C HIS A 98 -5.14 12.77 -40.62
N ILE A 99 -4.61 11.57 -40.50
CA ILE A 99 -5.31 10.31 -40.80
C ILE A 99 -6.12 9.84 -39.60
N SER A 100 -5.76 10.28 -38.39
CA SER A 100 -6.43 9.91 -37.12
C SER A 100 -6.88 11.15 -36.36
N PRO A 101 -7.99 11.10 -35.61
CA PRO A 101 -8.43 12.25 -34.83
C PRO A 101 -7.33 12.66 -33.83
N LYS A 102 -7.16 13.99 -33.66
CA LYS A 102 -6.12 14.57 -32.77
C LYS A 102 -6.16 14.03 -31.33
N ASN A 103 -7.26 13.42 -30.94
CA ASN A 103 -7.51 12.80 -29.65
C ASN A 103 -7.35 11.26 -29.66
N ALA A 104 -6.82 10.65 -30.74
CA ALA A 104 -6.44 9.23 -30.75
C ALA A 104 -5.22 9.03 -29.86
N ILE A 105 -5.44 9.11 -28.57
CA ILE A 105 -4.40 9.40 -27.62
C ILE A 105 -4.14 8.21 -26.77
N LEU A 106 -2.91 7.88 -26.84
CA LEU A 106 -2.09 7.56 -25.68
C LEU A 106 -2.69 6.44 -24.83
N LEU A 107 -2.61 5.26 -25.42
CA LEU A 107 -2.92 4.02 -24.71
C LEU A 107 -2.18 3.98 -23.36
N ASN A 108 -2.92 3.98 -22.25
CA ASN A 108 -2.47 3.83 -20.87
C ASN A 108 -1.83 5.06 -20.20
N TYR A 109 -2.25 6.23 -20.51
CA TYR A 109 -2.04 7.37 -19.63
C TYR A 109 -3.18 7.43 -18.60
N HIS A 110 -2.82 7.74 -17.36
CA HIS A 110 -3.79 8.01 -16.31
C HIS A 110 -3.94 9.52 -16.13
N PRO A 111 -5.12 10.02 -15.80
CA PRO A 111 -5.29 11.41 -15.38
C PRO A 111 -4.31 11.75 -14.26
N MET A 112 -3.82 12.99 -14.25
CA MET A 112 -3.00 13.46 -13.14
C MET A 112 -3.89 13.70 -11.93
N LEU A 113 -3.50 13.12 -10.79
CA LEU A 113 -4.17 13.27 -9.50
C LEU A 113 -3.32 14.19 -8.61
N LEU A 114 -3.87 15.32 -8.19
CA LEU A 114 -3.21 16.22 -7.25
C LEU A 114 -3.87 16.09 -5.87
N ALA A 115 -3.09 15.74 -4.86
CA ALA A 115 -3.51 15.69 -3.47
C ALA A 115 -2.47 16.38 -2.57
N ILE A 116 -2.94 17.30 -1.74
CA ILE A 116 -2.12 18.01 -0.73
C ILE A 116 -2.95 18.05 0.56
N PRO A 117 -3.25 16.87 1.16
CA PRO A 117 -4.06 16.84 2.35
C PRO A 117 -3.32 17.39 3.56
N THR A 118 -4.04 18.01 4.46
CA THR A 118 -3.57 18.23 5.83
C THR A 118 -3.47 16.88 6.57
N HIS A 119 -2.74 16.84 7.70
CA HIS A 119 -2.69 15.63 8.54
C HIS A 119 -4.08 15.19 8.98
N GLU A 120 -4.92 16.14 9.40
CA GLU A 120 -6.29 15.87 9.86
C GLU A 120 -7.14 15.26 8.73
N GLU A 121 -7.12 15.85 7.55
CA GLU A 121 -7.86 15.34 6.39
C GLU A 121 -7.41 13.95 5.98
N PHE A 122 -6.08 13.72 5.96
CA PHE A 122 -5.54 12.42 5.61
C PHE A 122 -6.00 11.34 6.60
N TYR A 123 -5.79 11.56 7.91
CA TYR A 123 -6.15 10.57 8.92
C TYR A 123 -7.65 10.33 9.00
N LYS A 124 -8.47 11.37 8.86
CA LYS A 124 -9.93 11.22 8.79
C LYS A 124 -10.34 10.30 7.65
N ASN A 125 -9.85 10.55 6.44
CA ASN A 125 -10.20 9.76 5.25
C ASN A 125 -9.60 8.34 5.32
N ALA A 126 -8.38 8.19 5.82
CA ALA A 126 -7.74 6.90 6.01
C ALA A 126 -8.50 6.03 7.04
N LYS A 127 -8.93 6.63 8.16
CA LYS A 127 -9.78 5.96 9.15
C LYS A 127 -11.10 5.50 8.53
N LEU A 128 -11.79 6.35 7.78
CA LEU A 128 -13.02 5.98 7.09
C LEU A 128 -12.81 4.81 6.12
N PHE A 129 -11.74 4.83 5.35
CA PHE A 129 -11.39 3.72 4.43
C PHE A 129 -11.14 2.41 5.18
N ILE A 130 -10.34 2.45 6.27
CA ILE A 130 -10.02 1.25 7.06
C ILE A 130 -11.29 0.68 7.68
N TYR A 131 -12.12 1.51 8.33
CA TYR A 131 -13.36 1.04 8.93
C TYR A 131 -14.36 0.54 7.89
N ALA A 132 -14.45 1.16 6.73
CA ALA A 132 -15.27 0.62 5.64
C ALA A 132 -14.79 -0.80 5.23
N CYS A 133 -13.49 -1.04 5.15
CA CYS A 133 -12.96 -2.38 4.90
C CYS A 133 -13.25 -3.37 6.04
N LEU A 134 -13.14 -2.93 7.30
CA LEU A 134 -13.42 -3.78 8.48
C LEU A 134 -14.91 -4.11 8.58
N ASN A 135 -15.80 -3.18 8.25
CA ASN A 135 -17.23 -3.40 8.24
C ASN A 135 -17.66 -4.42 7.18
N GLU A 136 -17.01 -4.39 6.00
CA GLU A 136 -17.18 -5.45 4.99
C GLU A 136 -16.75 -6.84 5.51
N MET A 137 -15.89 -6.90 6.52
CA MET A 137 -15.51 -8.14 7.22
C MET A 137 -16.45 -8.48 8.39
N GLY A 138 -17.44 -7.65 8.68
CA GLY A 138 -18.44 -7.86 9.74
C GLY A 138 -18.11 -7.20 11.08
N LEU A 139 -17.33 -6.12 11.12
CA LEU A 139 -17.00 -5.40 12.35
C LEU A 139 -18.25 -4.84 13.05
N ASP A 140 -19.27 -4.43 12.30
CA ASP A 140 -20.52 -3.91 12.86
C ASP A 140 -21.28 -4.95 13.71
N ASP A 141 -21.12 -6.24 13.38
CA ASP A 141 -21.82 -7.34 14.03
C ASP A 141 -20.95 -8.10 15.04
N HIS A 142 -19.61 -8.07 14.87
CA HIS A 142 -18.68 -8.92 15.60
C HIS A 142 -17.36 -8.21 15.91
N SER A 143 -16.67 -8.65 16.98
CA SER A 143 -15.29 -8.30 17.21
C SER A 143 -14.38 -9.03 16.21
N LEU A 144 -13.44 -8.31 15.61
CA LEU A 144 -12.48 -8.89 14.66
C LEU A 144 -11.11 -9.08 15.32
N LEU A 145 -10.52 -10.25 15.10
CA LEU A 145 -9.12 -10.52 15.41
C LEU A 145 -8.35 -10.63 14.10
N ILE A 146 -7.42 -9.71 13.88
CA ILE A 146 -6.66 -9.62 12.62
C ILE A 146 -5.18 -9.80 12.90
N ASP A 147 -4.59 -10.83 12.31
CA ASP A 147 -3.15 -11.07 12.37
C ASP A 147 -2.40 -10.13 11.42
N GLN A 148 -1.30 -9.55 11.88
CA GLN A 148 -0.36 -8.73 11.12
C GLN A 148 -0.95 -7.48 10.43
N LEU A 149 -2.05 -6.94 10.92
CA LEU A 149 -2.62 -5.70 10.40
C LEU A 149 -1.65 -4.52 10.59
N MET A 150 -1.03 -4.45 11.78
CA MET A 150 0.02 -3.48 12.08
C MET A 150 1.27 -4.19 12.60
N LEU A 151 2.40 -3.90 11.97
CA LEU A 151 3.69 -4.39 12.46
C LEU A 151 4.23 -3.49 13.57
N PRO A 152 5.08 -4.00 14.50
CA PRO A 152 5.56 -3.25 15.65
C PRO A 152 6.13 -1.86 15.34
N HIS A 153 6.85 -1.71 14.23
CA HIS A 153 7.43 -0.43 13.81
C HIS A 153 6.39 0.64 13.39
N ASN A 154 5.12 0.27 13.24
CA ASN A 154 4.02 1.20 12.92
C ASN A 154 3.04 1.42 14.08
N LEU A 155 3.20 0.74 15.22
CA LEU A 155 2.26 0.86 16.34
C LEU A 155 2.14 2.27 16.91
N TRP A 156 3.17 3.08 16.79
CA TRP A 156 3.13 4.49 17.19
C TRP A 156 2.10 5.32 16.40
N ARG A 157 1.63 4.82 15.25
CA ARG A 157 0.61 5.45 14.40
C ARG A 157 -0.82 5.05 14.80
N MET A 158 -0.98 4.05 15.66
CA MET A 158 -2.27 3.40 15.95
C MET A 158 -3.39 4.39 16.26
N GLY A 159 -3.16 5.36 17.12
CA GLY A 159 -4.16 6.36 17.52
C GLY A 159 -4.66 7.25 16.37
N ASN A 160 -3.88 7.37 15.27
CA ASN A 160 -4.31 8.15 14.11
C ASN A 160 -5.28 7.39 13.22
N TYR A 161 -5.25 6.05 13.25
CA TYR A 161 -5.96 5.18 12.31
C TYR A 161 -7.12 4.40 12.94
N PHE A 162 -7.09 4.20 14.26
CA PHE A 162 -8.07 3.37 14.95
C PHE A 162 -8.75 4.12 16.09
N ASN A 163 -9.90 3.64 16.48
CA ASN A 163 -10.65 4.16 17.62
C ASN A 163 -10.15 3.54 18.93
N ASP A 164 -10.61 4.07 20.04
CA ASP A 164 -10.20 3.67 21.39
C ASP A 164 -10.65 2.26 21.80
N ASP A 165 -11.52 1.63 21.01
CA ASP A 165 -11.97 0.24 21.19
C ASP A 165 -11.05 -0.79 20.50
N THR A 166 -10.00 -0.32 19.84
CA THR A 166 -9.04 -1.16 19.12
C THR A 166 -7.82 -1.43 19.96
N TYR A 167 -7.45 -2.71 20.11
CA TYR A 167 -6.29 -3.17 20.87
C TYR A 167 -5.29 -3.86 19.95
N ALA A 168 -4.01 -3.60 20.15
CA ALA A 168 -2.93 -4.33 19.50
C ALA A 168 -2.23 -5.24 20.53
N ILE A 169 -2.10 -6.51 20.17
CA ILE A 169 -1.35 -7.50 20.96
C ILE A 169 -0.02 -7.73 20.24
N VAL A 170 1.07 -7.41 20.93
CA VAL A 170 2.43 -7.63 20.42
C VAL A 170 2.91 -8.99 20.92
N VAL A 171 3.20 -9.89 20.00
CA VAL A 171 3.75 -11.21 20.33
C VAL A 171 5.23 -11.21 19.99
N ASP A 172 6.05 -11.30 21.01
CA ASP A 172 7.50 -11.41 20.87
C ASP A 172 7.94 -12.88 20.83
N ARG A 173 9.02 -13.16 20.12
CA ARG A 173 9.60 -14.48 19.97
C ARG A 173 11.10 -14.42 20.18
N ASP A 174 11.64 -15.48 20.81
CA ASP A 174 13.08 -15.63 20.95
C ASP A 174 13.77 -15.55 19.56
N PRO A 175 14.71 -14.64 19.36
CA PRO A 175 15.39 -14.49 18.06
C PRO A 175 16.12 -15.76 17.61
N ARG A 176 16.54 -16.62 18.52
CA ARG A 176 17.16 -17.91 18.19
C ARG A 176 16.16 -18.85 17.52
N ASP A 177 14.92 -18.88 18.00
CA ASP A 177 13.85 -19.68 17.39
C ASP A 177 13.48 -19.14 16.02
N VAL A 178 13.44 -17.81 15.87
CA VAL A 178 13.21 -17.17 14.56
C VAL A 178 14.30 -17.55 13.56
N PHE A 179 15.58 -17.51 13.98
CA PHE A 179 16.71 -17.90 13.13
C PHE A 179 16.65 -19.38 12.73
N ILE A 180 16.37 -20.27 13.69
CA ILE A 180 16.27 -21.73 13.47
C ILE A 180 15.16 -22.03 12.46
N LEU A 181 13.96 -21.46 12.67
CA LEU A 181 12.84 -21.64 11.76
C LEU A 181 13.17 -21.14 10.34
N ASN A 182 13.75 -19.95 10.25
CA ASN A 182 14.12 -19.34 8.96
C ASN A 182 15.12 -20.21 8.21
N LYS A 183 16.20 -20.66 8.88
CA LYS A 183 17.31 -21.37 8.26
C LYS A 183 17.02 -22.82 7.96
N TYR A 184 16.39 -23.53 8.89
CA TYR A 184 16.28 -24.99 8.85
C TYR A 184 14.91 -25.52 8.47
N TYR A 185 13.89 -24.69 8.52
CA TYR A 185 12.53 -25.09 8.17
C TYR A 185 12.06 -24.41 6.87
N TRP A 186 12.04 -23.09 6.81
CA TRP A 186 11.51 -22.39 5.63
C TRP A 186 12.46 -22.43 4.45
N HIS A 187 13.75 -22.20 4.65
CA HIS A 187 14.70 -22.20 3.55
C HIS A 187 14.80 -23.55 2.82
N PRO A 188 14.91 -24.71 3.52
CA PRO A 188 14.92 -26.01 2.84
C PRO A 188 13.62 -26.35 2.11
N ALA A 189 12.48 -25.78 2.57
CA ALA A 189 11.20 -25.94 1.91
C ALA A 189 11.00 -25.03 0.68
N ASN A 190 12.05 -24.39 0.19
CA ASN A 190 12.00 -23.39 -0.89
C ASN A 190 11.01 -22.25 -0.66
N GLN A 191 10.72 -21.94 0.59
CA GLN A 191 9.90 -20.80 0.94
C GLN A 191 10.72 -19.51 0.96
N ALA A 192 10.08 -18.39 0.74
CA ALA A 192 10.72 -17.09 0.89
C ALA A 192 11.17 -16.90 2.35
N VAL A 193 12.45 -16.62 2.53
CA VAL A 193 13.04 -16.41 3.85
C VAL A 193 13.18 -14.91 4.12
N PRO A 194 12.52 -14.39 5.15
CA PRO A 194 12.54 -12.95 5.45
C PRO A 194 13.83 -12.48 6.13
N PHE A 195 14.68 -13.39 6.61
CA PHE A 195 15.87 -13.07 7.39
C PHE A 195 17.16 -13.67 6.79
N PRO A 196 18.32 -13.05 7.05
CA PRO A 196 19.63 -13.63 6.67
C PRO A 196 19.85 -15.03 7.23
N LEU A 197 20.57 -15.87 6.48
CA LEU A 197 20.83 -17.27 6.81
C LEU A 197 22.14 -17.50 7.59
N ASP A 198 23.01 -16.50 7.67
CA ASP A 198 24.20 -16.52 8.53
C ASP A 198 23.92 -15.79 9.86
N VAL A 199 24.55 -16.27 10.93
CA VAL A 199 24.29 -15.78 12.30
C VAL A 199 24.66 -14.31 12.45
N THR A 200 25.77 -13.87 11.88
CA THR A 200 26.28 -12.50 12.06
C THR A 200 25.36 -11.49 11.39
N SER A 201 25.02 -11.74 10.12
CA SER A 201 24.07 -10.89 9.37
C SER A 201 22.67 -10.92 10.01
N PHE A 202 22.22 -12.09 10.49
CA PHE A 202 20.95 -12.17 11.19
C PHE A 202 20.93 -11.33 12.47
N CYS A 203 21.94 -11.42 13.31
CA CYS A 203 22.04 -10.63 14.54
C CYS A 203 22.05 -9.13 14.24
N SER A 204 22.81 -8.70 13.23
CA SER A 204 22.88 -7.30 12.82
C SER A 204 21.54 -6.79 12.28
N TYR A 205 20.91 -7.58 11.41
CA TYR A 205 19.61 -7.26 10.85
C TYR A 205 18.52 -7.21 11.94
N TYR A 206 18.46 -8.23 12.80
CA TYR A 206 17.45 -8.33 13.85
C TYR A 206 17.57 -7.17 14.84
N ARG A 207 18.81 -6.83 15.25
CA ARG A 207 19.08 -5.66 16.10
C ARG A 207 18.62 -4.37 15.46
N ALA A 208 19.02 -4.09 14.22
CA ALA A 208 18.62 -2.88 13.50
C ALA A 208 17.09 -2.78 13.35
N MET A 209 16.41 -3.90 13.09
CA MET A 209 14.96 -3.95 13.01
C MET A 209 14.32 -3.58 14.36
N ARG A 210 14.82 -4.10 15.49
CA ARG A 210 14.30 -3.81 16.83
C ARG A 210 14.57 -2.37 17.26
N GLU A 211 15.77 -1.86 16.99
CA GLU A 211 16.15 -0.47 17.28
C GLU A 211 15.38 0.56 16.45
N SER A 212 14.87 0.16 15.29
CA SER A 212 14.05 1.03 14.44
C SER A 212 12.61 1.24 14.93
N VAL A 213 12.16 0.45 15.91
CA VAL A 213 10.82 0.59 16.49
C VAL A 213 10.74 1.89 17.28
N LYS A 214 9.85 2.78 16.87
CA LYS A 214 9.61 4.04 17.59
C LYS A 214 8.85 3.75 18.90
N PRO A 215 9.19 4.47 19.99
CA PRO A 215 8.43 4.38 21.23
C PRO A 215 6.94 4.68 20.98
N TYR A 216 6.10 3.87 21.54
CA TYR A 216 4.66 4.09 21.59
C TYR A 216 4.19 4.08 23.04
N ALA A 217 3.40 5.09 23.41
CA ALA A 217 2.72 5.13 24.70
C ALA A 217 1.23 5.10 24.40
N ASN A 218 0.67 3.90 24.40
CA ASN A 218 -0.76 3.73 24.19
C ASN A 218 -1.27 2.63 25.11
N ASN A 219 -2.27 2.93 25.94
CA ASN A 219 -2.92 1.98 26.85
C ASN A 219 -3.65 0.84 26.11
N HIS A 220 -3.75 0.90 24.80
CA HIS A 220 -4.37 -0.08 23.94
C HIS A 220 -3.37 -1.08 23.33
N ILE A 221 -2.08 -1.01 23.71
CA ILE A 221 -1.05 -1.95 23.25
C ILE A 221 -0.68 -2.85 24.43
N ILE A 222 -0.78 -4.15 24.20
CA ILE A 222 -0.49 -5.23 25.17
C ILE A 222 0.76 -5.96 24.66
N ASP A 223 1.86 -5.84 25.42
CA ASP A 223 3.13 -6.53 25.15
C ASP A 223 3.20 -7.87 25.87
#